data_09a04ff19fdc2c590478456b09bf1a04
#
_entry.id   09a04ff19fdc2c590478456b09bf1a04
#
_cell.length_a   1.000
_cell.length_b   1.000
_cell.length_c   1.000
_cell.angle_alpha   90.00
_cell.angle_beta   90.00
_cell.angle_gamma   90.00
#
_symmetry.space_group_name_H-M   'P 1'
#
loop_
_entity.id
_entity.type
_entity.pdbx_description
1 polymer ?
#
loop_
_entity_poly.entity_id
_entity_poly.type
_entity_poly.pdbx_seq_one_letter_code
_entity_poly.pdbx_strand_id
1 'polypeptide(L)'
;CHSFTEFKAIHRLYTKLLDEALDKMAKDNPLRVRLLGSSKYNLDYYKDPYEVFARCGEIYFHELYGDKYSISSELLNEGMFYPIKDEALVGAIKGYFNDLFKRIKKEVA
;
A
#
# COMPACT_ATOMS: atom_id res chain seq x y z
N CYS A 1 -4.67 6.12 19.24
CA CYS A 1 -4.34 7.26 18.39
C CYS A 1 -5.28 7.30 17.19
N HIS A 2 -5.83 8.46 16.93
CA HIS A 2 -6.83 8.66 15.86
C HIS A 2 -6.32 8.26 14.48
N SER A 3 -5.07 8.58 14.18
CA SER A 3 -4.51 8.29 12.86
C SER A 3 -4.48 6.79 12.57
N PHE A 4 -4.17 5.98 13.57
CA PHE A 4 -4.11 4.54 13.37
C PHE A 4 -5.50 3.94 13.11
N THR A 5 -6.52 4.46 13.80
CA THR A 5 -7.91 4.02 13.59
C THR A 5 -8.38 4.37 12.17
N GLU A 6 -8.05 5.57 11.70
CA GLU A 6 -8.38 6.00 10.34
C GLU A 6 -7.65 5.14 9.30
N PHE A 7 -6.41 4.75 9.57
CA PHE A 7 -5.64 3.92 8.66
C PHE A 7 -6.23 2.52 8.49
N LYS A 8 -6.98 2.02 9.45
CA LYS A 8 -7.62 0.70 9.34
C LYS A 8 -8.51 0.56 8.10
N ALA A 9 -9.21 1.63 7.72
CA ALA A 9 -10.03 1.63 6.51
C ALA A 9 -9.18 1.48 5.25
N ILE A 10 -8.04 2.17 5.20
CA ILE A 10 -7.09 2.06 4.10
C ILE A 10 -6.49 0.66 4.04
N HIS A 11 -6.09 0.14 5.20
CA HIS A 11 -5.55 -1.21 5.31
C HIS A 11 -6.53 -2.25 4.77
N ARG A 12 -7.79 -2.14 5.14
CA ARG A 12 -8.85 -3.03 4.66
C ARG A 12 -9.00 -2.98 3.14
N LEU A 13 -9.02 -1.78 2.59
CA LEU A 13 -9.13 -1.59 1.14
C LEU A 13 -7.91 -2.16 0.41
N TYR A 14 -6.72 -1.91 0.95
CA TYR A 14 -5.48 -2.42 0.39
C TYR A 14 -5.48 -3.96 0.37
N THR A 15 -5.81 -4.59 1.49
CA THR A 15 -5.81 -6.06 1.59
C THR A 15 -6.89 -6.69 0.70
N LYS A 16 -8.03 -6.02 0.55
CA LYS A 16 -9.07 -6.46 -0.39
C LYS A 16 -8.55 -6.48 -1.83
N LEU A 17 -7.83 -5.44 -2.23
CA LEU A 17 -7.23 -5.36 -3.57
C LEU A 17 -6.18 -6.44 -3.78
N LEU A 18 -5.38 -6.74 -2.74
CA LEU A 18 -4.43 -7.85 -2.80
C LEU A 18 -5.13 -9.18 -3.03
N ASP A 19 -6.18 -9.46 -2.27
CA ASP A 19 -6.94 -10.70 -2.39
C ASP A 19 -7.57 -10.84 -3.78
N GLU A 20 -8.14 -9.75 -4.30
CA GLU A 20 -8.73 -9.73 -5.64
C GLU A 20 -7.68 -10.01 -6.72
N ALA A 21 -6.51 -9.40 -6.59
CA ALA A 21 -5.41 -9.62 -7.54
C ALA A 21 -4.91 -11.07 -7.47
N LEU A 22 -4.80 -11.62 -6.26
CA LEU A 22 -4.39 -13.01 -6.07
C LEU A 22 -5.37 -13.98 -6.71
N ASP A 23 -6.67 -13.74 -6.55
CA ASP A 23 -7.71 -14.59 -7.12
C ASP A 23 -7.68 -14.63 -8.64
N LYS A 24 -7.18 -13.58 -9.27
CA LYS A 24 -7.07 -13.51 -10.74
C LYS A 24 -5.83 -14.23 -11.27
N MET A 25 -4.91 -14.61 -10.40
CA MET A 25 -3.69 -15.31 -10.81
C MET A 25 -3.93 -16.78 -11.09
N ALA A 26 -3.20 -17.32 -12.07
CA ALA A 26 -3.20 -18.75 -12.35
C ALA A 26 -2.66 -19.52 -11.15
N LYS A 27 -3.17 -20.74 -10.94
CA LYS A 27 -2.76 -21.60 -9.80
C LYS A 27 -1.27 -21.92 -9.80
N ASP A 28 -0.66 -22.00 -10.97
CA ASP A 28 0.75 -22.32 -11.15
C ASP A 28 1.66 -21.09 -11.21
N ASN A 29 1.10 -19.89 -11.05
CA ASN A 29 1.88 -18.66 -11.06
C ASN A 29 2.87 -18.69 -9.88
N PRO A 30 4.19 -18.56 -10.14
CA PRO A 30 5.20 -18.62 -9.07
C PRO A 30 4.96 -17.61 -7.95
N LEU A 31 4.47 -16.41 -8.26
CA LEU A 31 4.16 -15.41 -7.24
C LEU A 31 3.01 -15.88 -6.36
N ARG A 32 1.96 -16.43 -6.95
CA ARG A 32 0.82 -16.96 -6.19
C ARG A 32 1.26 -18.09 -5.25
N VAL A 33 2.08 -19.01 -5.76
CA VAL A 33 2.60 -20.12 -4.96
C VAL A 33 3.42 -19.57 -3.78
N ARG A 34 4.28 -18.58 -4.01
CA ARG A 34 5.07 -17.96 -2.96
C ARG A 34 4.19 -17.31 -1.90
N LEU A 35 3.17 -16.55 -2.33
CA LEU A 35 2.30 -15.82 -1.42
C LEU A 35 1.46 -16.74 -0.53
N LEU A 36 1.05 -17.88 -1.04
CA LEU A 36 0.23 -18.83 -0.29
C LEU A 36 1.08 -19.84 0.51
N GLY A 37 2.39 -19.79 0.37
CA GLY A 37 3.31 -20.73 1.02
C GLY A 37 3.89 -20.18 2.32
N SER A 38 4.99 -20.80 2.75
CA SER A 38 5.67 -20.50 4.00
C SER A 38 6.86 -19.55 3.84
N SER A 39 6.98 -18.88 2.69
CA SER A 39 8.03 -17.90 2.45
C SER A 39 7.93 -16.75 3.45
N LYS A 40 9.09 -16.18 3.80
CA LYS A 40 9.17 -14.94 4.58
C LYS A 40 8.36 -13.81 3.93
N TYR A 41 8.30 -13.77 2.61
CA TYR A 41 7.57 -12.76 1.83
C TYR A 41 6.27 -13.34 1.28
N ASN A 42 5.49 -13.94 2.18
CA ASN A 42 4.18 -14.49 1.84
C ASN A 42 3.06 -13.45 1.98
N LEU A 43 1.81 -13.89 1.83
CA LEU A 43 0.66 -13.00 1.88
C LEU A 43 0.55 -12.27 3.22
N ASP A 44 0.83 -12.96 4.33
CA ASP A 44 0.79 -12.35 5.67
C ASP A 44 1.76 -11.17 5.78
N TYR A 45 2.95 -11.30 5.20
CA TYR A 45 3.91 -10.20 5.16
C TYR A 45 3.34 -8.98 4.43
N TYR A 46 2.74 -9.19 3.26
CA TYR A 46 2.20 -8.07 2.47
C TYR A 46 0.93 -7.48 3.07
N LYS A 47 0.23 -8.20 3.94
CA LYS A 47 -0.95 -7.71 4.66
C LYS A 47 -0.61 -7.07 6.00
N ASP A 48 0.62 -7.21 6.48
CA ASP A 48 1.02 -6.64 7.76
C ASP A 48 0.77 -5.13 7.77
N PRO A 49 0.10 -4.59 8.81
CA PRO A 49 -0.26 -3.17 8.85
C PRO A 49 0.92 -2.22 8.68
N TYR A 50 2.07 -2.53 9.25
CA TYR A 50 3.25 -1.68 9.14
C TYR A 50 3.81 -1.69 7.73
N GLU A 51 3.81 -2.85 7.08
CA GLU A 51 4.25 -2.98 5.70
C GLU A 51 3.30 -2.25 4.75
N VAL A 52 2.00 -2.36 4.98
CA VAL A 52 0.99 -1.63 4.20
C VAL A 52 1.14 -0.13 4.39
N PHE A 53 1.36 0.31 5.64
CA PHE A 53 1.58 1.73 5.93
C PHE A 53 2.78 2.27 5.15
N ALA A 54 3.89 1.54 5.16
CA ALA A 54 5.10 1.95 4.45
C ALA A 54 4.86 2.06 2.94
N ARG A 55 4.18 1.09 2.35
CA ARG A 55 3.86 1.12 0.92
C ARG A 55 2.89 2.25 0.58
N CYS A 56 1.91 2.50 1.43
CA CYS A 56 0.98 3.62 1.24
C CYS A 56 1.70 4.96 1.30
N GLY A 57 2.68 5.10 2.20
CA GLY A 57 3.53 6.29 2.26
C GLY A 57 4.32 6.50 0.97
N GLU A 58 4.86 5.43 0.41
CA GLU A 58 5.57 5.50 -0.88
C GLU A 58 4.63 5.94 -2.00
N ILE A 59 3.39 5.41 -2.03
CA ILE A 59 2.38 5.81 -3.00
C ILE A 59 2.07 7.30 -2.85
N TYR A 60 1.90 7.76 -1.62
CA TYR A 60 1.61 9.16 -1.34
C TYR A 60 2.71 10.08 -1.89
N PHE A 61 3.97 9.77 -1.61
CA PHE A 61 5.09 10.57 -2.10
C PHE A 61 5.21 10.50 -3.62
N HIS A 62 4.94 9.34 -4.20
CA HIS A 62 4.92 9.20 -5.65
C HIS A 62 3.86 10.14 -6.29
N GLU A 63 2.67 10.21 -5.70
CA GLU A 63 1.60 11.08 -6.19
C GLU A 63 1.94 12.56 -6.06
N LEU A 64 2.63 12.95 -4.99
CA LEU A 64 3.00 14.36 -4.75
C LEU A 64 4.17 14.83 -5.60
N TYR A 65 5.18 13.99 -5.77
CA TYR A 65 6.45 14.40 -6.34
C TYR A 65 6.73 13.78 -7.70
N GLY A 66 5.94 12.81 -8.11
CA GLY A 66 6.06 12.17 -9.42
C GLY A 66 7.47 11.62 -9.65
N ASP A 67 8.06 12.01 -10.78
CA ASP A 67 9.36 11.50 -11.21
C ASP A 67 10.51 11.88 -10.29
N LYS A 68 10.33 12.87 -9.43
CA LYS A 68 11.37 13.32 -8.51
C LYS A 68 11.53 12.39 -7.31
N TYR A 69 10.49 11.63 -6.99
CA TYR A 69 10.53 10.66 -5.91
C TYR A 69 10.26 9.29 -6.50
N SER A 70 11.31 8.58 -6.83
CA SER A 70 11.17 7.32 -7.55
C SER A 70 10.85 6.16 -6.62
N ILE A 71 9.65 5.62 -6.76
CA ILE A 71 9.44 4.21 -6.48
C ILE A 71 10.16 3.52 -7.63
N SER A 72 11.03 2.56 -7.35
CA SER A 72 11.78 1.90 -8.43
C SER A 72 10.81 1.32 -9.46
N SER A 73 11.22 1.33 -10.72
CA SER A 73 10.38 0.78 -11.80
C SER A 73 10.02 -0.69 -11.54
N GLU A 74 10.88 -1.42 -10.84
CA GLU A 74 10.61 -2.81 -10.46
C GLU A 74 9.42 -2.89 -9.51
N LEU A 75 9.33 -2.01 -8.52
CA LEU A 75 8.21 -1.99 -7.58
C LEU A 75 6.90 -1.60 -8.27
N LEU A 76 6.96 -0.67 -9.21
CA LEU A 76 5.78 -0.29 -10.00
C LEU A 76 5.31 -1.43 -10.90
N ASN A 77 6.24 -2.27 -11.36
CA ASN A 77 5.90 -3.43 -12.17
C ASN A 77 5.26 -4.56 -11.36
N GLU A 78 5.42 -4.54 -10.04
CA GLU A 78 4.69 -5.44 -9.13
C GLU A 78 3.35 -4.80 -8.75
N GLY A 79 2.54 -4.45 -9.73
CA GLY A 79 1.36 -3.60 -9.61
C GLY A 79 0.35 -4.00 -8.54
N MET A 80 0.29 -5.28 -8.14
CA MET A 80 -0.62 -5.70 -7.09
C MET A 80 -0.23 -5.16 -5.70
N PHE A 81 1.06 -4.88 -5.48
CA PHE A 81 1.55 -4.35 -4.19
C PHE A 81 1.53 -2.83 -4.14
N TYR A 82 1.48 -2.19 -5.31
CA TYR A 82 1.40 -0.74 -5.43
C TYR A 82 0.25 -0.37 -6.37
N PRO A 83 -1.01 -0.49 -5.88
CA PRO A 83 -2.18 -0.29 -6.75
C PRO A 83 -2.45 1.20 -7.00
N ILE A 84 -1.51 1.86 -7.68
CA ILE A 84 -1.56 3.30 -7.96
C ILE A 84 -2.65 3.69 -8.94
N LYS A 85 -3.23 2.72 -9.65
CA LYS A 85 -4.32 2.97 -10.60
C LYS A 85 -5.70 2.92 -9.94
N ASP A 86 -5.79 2.47 -8.69
CA ASP A 86 -7.05 2.42 -7.97
C ASP A 86 -7.33 3.79 -7.36
N GLU A 87 -8.25 4.52 -7.96
CA GLU A 87 -8.55 5.90 -7.56
C GLU A 87 -9.11 6.00 -6.14
N ALA A 88 -9.91 5.04 -5.72
CA ALA A 88 -10.47 5.04 -4.37
C ALA A 88 -9.36 4.89 -3.32
N LEU A 89 -8.44 3.96 -3.53
CA LEU A 89 -7.32 3.75 -2.61
C LEU A 89 -6.39 4.96 -2.60
N VAL A 90 -5.99 5.44 -3.77
CA VAL A 90 -5.08 6.58 -3.89
C VAL A 90 -5.68 7.83 -3.24
N GLY A 91 -6.97 8.08 -3.48
CA GLY A 91 -7.67 9.21 -2.84
C GLY A 91 -7.69 9.11 -1.33
N ALA A 92 -7.97 7.92 -0.80
CA ALA A 92 -7.96 7.68 0.65
C ALA A 92 -6.55 7.88 1.24
N ILE A 93 -5.52 7.40 0.56
CA ILE A 93 -4.12 7.58 0.96
C ILE A 93 -3.75 9.06 1.02
N LYS A 94 -4.08 9.81 -0.02
CA LYS A 94 -3.79 11.24 -0.07
C LYS A 94 -4.46 12.00 1.08
N GLY A 95 -5.72 11.73 1.33
CA GLY A 95 -6.46 12.38 2.42
C GLY A 95 -5.85 12.06 3.78
N TYR A 96 -5.56 10.79 4.01
CA TYR A 96 -5.00 10.35 5.28
C TYR A 96 -3.63 10.97 5.56
N PHE A 97 -2.70 10.89 4.61
CA PHE A 97 -1.34 11.40 4.80
C PHE A 97 -1.29 12.92 4.82
N ASN A 98 -2.14 13.61 4.05
CA ASN A 98 -2.26 15.06 4.14
C ASN A 98 -2.66 15.49 5.54
N ASP A 99 -3.65 14.84 6.14
CA ASP A 99 -4.08 15.15 7.50
C ASP A 99 -3.00 14.82 8.52
N LEU A 100 -2.34 13.68 8.37
CA LEU A 100 -1.27 13.27 9.26
C LEU A 100 -0.14 14.30 9.29
N PHE A 101 0.31 14.75 8.13
CA PHE A 101 1.40 15.73 8.05
C PHE A 101 0.98 17.11 8.55
N LYS A 102 -0.27 17.51 8.36
CA LYS A 102 -0.80 18.74 8.96
C LYS A 102 -0.75 18.69 10.48
N ARG A 103 -1.12 17.56 11.08
CA ARG A 103 -1.07 17.38 12.53
C ARG A 103 0.36 17.44 13.04
N ILE A 104 1.29 16.78 12.34
CA ILE A 104 2.71 16.81 12.71
C ILE A 104 3.24 18.25 12.67
N LYS A 105 2.93 19.01 11.64
CA LYS A 105 3.35 20.41 11.54
C LYS A 105 2.83 21.25 12.70
N LYS A 106 1.58 21.04 13.11
CA LYS A 106 1.00 21.76 14.25
C LYS A 106 1.72 21.45 15.55
N GLU A 107 2.08 20.19 15.76
CA GLU A 107 2.76 19.76 16.99
C GLU A 107 4.20 20.26 17.07
N VAL A 108 4.86 20.40 15.93
CA VAL A 108 6.26 20.84 15.86
C VAL A 108 6.38 22.36 15.85
N ALA A 109 5.36 23.04 15.36
CA ALA A 109 5.34 24.49 15.36
C ALA A 109 4.96 25.05 16.73
#